data_7b169ca2aca2520de072f5f70fe84f20
#
_entry.id   7b169ca2aca2520de072f5f70fe84f20
#
_cell.length_a   1.000
_cell.length_b   1.000
_cell.length_c   1.000
_cell.angle_alpha   90.00
_cell.angle_beta   90.00
_cell.angle_gamma   90.00
#
_symmetry.space_group_name_H-M   'P 1'
#
loop_
_entity.id
_entity.type
_entity.pdbx_description
1 polymer ?
#
loop_
_entity_poly.entity_id
_entity_poly.type
_entity_poly.pdbx_seq_one_letter_code
_entity_poly.pdbx_strand_id
1 'polypeptide(L)'
;MLIQLNKLNIVNEGYTRNISISKIYVNPAHVVSINDYSGARQFLIAENATQYVDKDFCLVKMHHGDNTEEIIALGTSEEVFNSVNSQLSPSERKILNG
;
A
#
# COMPACT_ATOMS: atom_id res chain seq x y z
N MET A 1 0.34 4.35 17.93
CA MET A 1 -0.94 4.56 17.23
C MET A 1 -0.86 3.95 15.84
N LEU A 2 -1.92 3.29 15.42
CA LEU A 2 -1.96 2.64 14.10
C LEU A 2 -2.69 3.52 13.09
N ILE A 3 -2.27 3.42 11.82
CA ILE A 3 -3.00 4.04 10.71
C ILE A 3 -3.68 2.96 9.90
N GLN A 4 -4.80 3.32 9.27
CA GLN A 4 -5.54 2.43 8.39
C GLN A 4 -5.02 2.58 6.96
N LEU A 5 -4.74 1.47 6.32
CA LEU A 5 -4.47 1.41 4.87
C LEU A 5 -5.43 0.42 4.24
N ASN A 6 -5.69 0.62 2.96
CA ASN A 6 -6.49 -0.31 2.15
C ASN A 6 -5.53 -1.12 1.30
N LYS A 7 -5.41 -2.39 1.62
CA LYS A 7 -4.44 -3.30 0.99
C LYS A 7 -5.08 -4.06 -0.15
N LEU A 8 -4.39 -4.11 -1.29
CA LEU A 8 -4.79 -4.96 -2.40
C LEU A 8 -4.36 -6.39 -2.11
N ASN A 9 -5.32 -7.30 -2.15
CA ASN A 9 -5.08 -8.73 -1.93
C ASN A 9 -5.27 -9.49 -3.24
N ILE A 10 -4.34 -10.39 -3.53
CA ILE A 10 -4.40 -11.27 -4.69
C ILE A 10 -4.28 -12.69 -4.18
N VAL A 11 -5.36 -13.46 -4.32
CA VAL A 11 -5.40 -14.84 -3.86
C VAL A 11 -5.59 -15.76 -5.06
N ASN A 12 -4.69 -16.71 -5.22
CA ASN A 12 -4.80 -17.71 -6.28
C ASN A 12 -5.71 -18.85 -5.80
N GLU A 13 -6.77 -19.11 -6.56
CA GLU A 13 -7.72 -20.17 -6.26
C GLU A 13 -7.84 -21.07 -7.50
N GLY A 14 -6.94 -22.07 -7.60
CA GLY A 14 -6.89 -22.94 -8.76
C GLY A 14 -6.53 -22.17 -10.03
N TYR A 15 -7.46 -22.15 -10.99
CA TYR A 15 -7.25 -21.44 -12.26
C TYR A 15 -7.66 -19.97 -12.22
N THR A 16 -8.23 -19.51 -11.12
CA THR A 16 -8.71 -18.15 -10.99
C THR A 16 -7.91 -17.38 -9.95
N ARG A 17 -7.89 -16.06 -10.09
CA ARG A 17 -7.33 -15.16 -9.09
C ARG A 17 -8.43 -14.30 -8.52
N ASN A 18 -8.48 -14.25 -7.20
CA ASN A 18 -9.43 -13.43 -6.48
C ASN A 18 -8.73 -12.15 -6.06
N ILE A 19 -9.27 -11.01 -6.48
CA ILE A 19 -8.70 -9.70 -6.17
C ILE A 19 -9.67 -8.96 -5.29
N SER A 20 -9.19 -8.50 -4.15
CA SER A 20 -10.01 -7.77 -3.18
C SER A 20 -9.18 -6.70 -2.50
N ILE A 21 -9.89 -5.77 -1.85
CA ILE A 21 -9.26 -4.74 -1.03
C ILE A 21 -9.75 -4.92 0.39
N SER A 22 -8.82 -4.99 1.33
CA SER A 22 -9.13 -5.12 2.74
C SER A 22 -8.48 -4.00 3.55
N LYS A 23 -9.09 -3.68 4.67
CA LYS A 23 -8.51 -2.71 5.61
C LYS A 23 -7.47 -3.40 6.47
N ILE A 24 -6.31 -2.76 6.59
CA ILE A 24 -5.28 -3.20 7.54
C ILE A 24 -4.85 -2.01 8.38
N TYR A 25 -4.28 -2.29 9.52
CA TYR A 25 -3.79 -1.27 10.44
C TYR A 25 -2.31 -1.50 10.66
N VAL A 26 -1.50 -0.46 10.39
CA VAL A 26 -0.05 -0.57 10.46
C VAL A 26 0.52 0.48 11.41
N ASN A 27 1.67 0.17 11.99
CA ASN A 27 2.41 1.15 12.79
C ASN A 27 3.18 2.06 11.83
N PRO A 28 2.88 3.37 11.80
CA PRO A 28 3.53 4.27 10.85
C PRO A 28 5.05 4.35 11.07
N ALA A 29 5.54 4.08 12.27
CA ALA A 29 6.99 4.07 12.54
C ALA A 29 7.71 2.94 11.81
N HIS A 30 7.01 1.88 11.42
CA HIS A 30 7.60 0.75 10.70
C HIS A 30 7.66 0.97 9.19
N VAL A 31 7.06 2.02 8.67
CA VAL A 31 7.07 2.30 7.22
C VAL A 31 8.45 2.83 6.82
N VAL A 32 9.06 2.18 5.85
CA VAL A 32 10.41 2.50 5.38
C VAL A 32 10.37 3.33 4.12
N SER A 33 9.51 2.97 3.16
CA SER A 33 9.39 3.68 1.90
C SER A 33 7.99 3.56 1.32
N ILE A 34 7.60 4.56 0.55
CA ILE A 34 6.32 4.61 -0.15
C ILE A 34 6.62 5.09 -1.57
N ASN A 35 6.19 4.33 -2.57
CA ASN A 35 6.40 4.69 -3.99
C ASN A 35 5.11 4.46 -4.76
N ASP A 36 4.82 5.33 -5.73
CA ASP A 36 3.73 5.10 -6.64
C ASP A 36 3.97 3.81 -7.42
N TYR A 37 2.89 3.05 -7.64
CA TYR A 37 3.00 1.74 -8.27
C TYR A 37 2.00 1.61 -9.41
N SER A 38 2.44 1.92 -10.63
CA SER A 38 1.61 1.83 -11.83
C SER A 38 1.41 0.39 -12.30
N GLY A 39 2.28 -0.53 -11.89
CA GLY A 39 2.16 -1.95 -12.26
C GLY A 39 0.87 -2.59 -11.80
N ALA A 40 0.27 -2.09 -10.72
CA ALA A 40 -1.00 -2.61 -10.23
C ALA A 40 -2.12 -2.43 -11.27
N ARG A 41 -2.17 -1.26 -11.93
CA ARG A 41 -3.19 -0.99 -12.94
C ARG A 41 -3.09 -1.97 -14.11
N GLN A 42 -1.88 -2.21 -14.60
CA GLN A 42 -1.66 -3.14 -15.70
C GLN A 42 -2.08 -4.55 -15.33
N PHE A 43 -1.73 -4.98 -14.13
CA PHE A 43 -2.13 -6.28 -13.61
C PHE A 43 -3.65 -6.40 -13.52
N LEU A 44 -4.33 -5.37 -12.99
CA LEU A 44 -5.78 -5.37 -12.83
C LEU A 44 -6.49 -5.42 -14.18
N ILE A 45 -5.97 -4.73 -15.20
CA ILE A 45 -6.51 -4.80 -16.56
C ILE A 45 -6.38 -6.22 -17.09
N ALA A 46 -5.22 -6.85 -16.93
CA ALA A 46 -4.95 -8.19 -17.41
C ALA A 46 -5.85 -9.25 -16.77
N GLU A 47 -6.22 -9.03 -15.50
CA GLU A 47 -7.09 -9.95 -14.75
C GLU A 47 -8.57 -9.58 -14.83
N ASN A 48 -8.94 -8.62 -15.67
CA ASN A 48 -10.31 -8.13 -15.84
C ASN A 48 -10.95 -7.57 -14.55
N ALA A 49 -10.13 -7.14 -13.60
CA ALA A 49 -10.61 -6.52 -12.36
C ALA A 49 -10.85 -5.02 -12.59
N THR A 50 -11.76 -4.70 -13.50
CA THR A 50 -11.96 -3.33 -14.01
C THR A 50 -12.51 -2.35 -12.98
N GLN A 51 -13.08 -2.83 -11.89
CA GLN A 51 -13.61 -1.98 -10.83
C GLN A 51 -12.53 -1.16 -10.11
N TYR A 52 -11.25 -1.56 -10.24
CA TYR A 52 -10.14 -0.89 -9.58
C TYR A 52 -9.20 -0.18 -10.55
N VAL A 53 -9.48 -0.22 -11.86
CA VAL A 53 -8.53 0.27 -12.88
C VAL A 53 -8.33 1.78 -12.81
N ASP A 54 -9.35 2.52 -12.39
CA ASP A 54 -9.29 3.98 -12.26
C ASP A 54 -8.72 4.44 -10.92
N LYS A 55 -8.28 3.52 -10.06
CA LYS A 55 -7.70 3.84 -8.76
C LYS A 55 -6.19 3.95 -8.85
N ASP A 56 -5.62 4.76 -7.97
CA ASP A 56 -4.18 4.86 -7.80
C ASP A 56 -3.73 3.87 -6.73
N PHE A 57 -2.53 3.34 -6.92
CA PHE A 57 -1.92 2.42 -5.96
C PHE A 57 -0.49 2.83 -5.69
N CYS A 58 -0.02 2.49 -4.50
CA CYS A 58 1.37 2.71 -4.11
C CYS A 58 1.92 1.45 -3.45
N LEU A 59 3.24 1.32 -3.47
CA LEU A 59 3.95 0.23 -2.82
C LEU A 59 4.49 0.75 -1.50
N VAL A 60 4.07 0.11 -0.41
CA VAL A 60 4.47 0.48 0.96
C VAL A 60 5.38 -0.61 1.49
N LYS A 61 6.61 -0.23 1.82
CA LYS A 61 7.60 -1.14 2.38
C LYS A 61 7.68 -0.90 3.88
N MET A 62 7.63 -1.99 4.65
CA MET A 62 7.63 -1.93 6.10
C MET A 62 8.65 -2.90 6.69
N HIS A 63 9.19 -2.55 7.85
CA HIS A 63 10.05 -3.45 8.63
C HIS A 63 9.29 -4.02 9.82
N HIS A 64 9.48 -5.33 10.04
CA HIS A 64 8.98 -6.04 11.21
C HIS A 64 10.15 -6.84 11.79
N GLY A 65 10.89 -6.25 12.75
CA GLY A 65 12.09 -6.86 13.27
C GLY A 65 13.14 -7.05 12.16
N ASP A 66 13.53 -8.27 11.88
CA ASP A 66 14.50 -8.58 10.82
C ASP A 66 13.84 -8.80 9.46
N ASN A 67 12.52 -8.74 9.40
CA ASN A 67 11.78 -9.01 8.17
C ASN A 67 11.32 -7.71 7.53
N THR A 68 11.29 -7.72 6.19
CA THR A 68 10.75 -6.63 5.39
C THR A 68 9.53 -7.13 4.64
N GLU A 69 8.45 -6.37 4.68
CA GLU A 69 7.21 -6.70 3.98
C GLU A 69 6.84 -5.55 3.05
N GLU A 70 6.39 -5.89 1.85
CA GLU A 70 5.85 -4.90 0.90
C GLU A 70 4.38 -5.19 0.67
N ILE A 71 3.57 -4.13 0.70
CA ILE A 71 2.14 -4.24 0.40
C ILE A 71 1.79 -3.23 -0.70
N ILE A 72 0.76 -3.56 -1.46
CA ILE A 72 0.16 -2.64 -2.44
C ILE A 72 -1.04 -2.00 -1.75
N ALA A 73 -0.99 -0.69 -1.59
CA ALA A 73 -2.04 0.06 -0.92
C ALA A 73 -2.78 0.96 -1.90
N LEU A 74 -4.07 1.16 -1.65
CA LEU A 74 -4.90 2.07 -2.42
C LEU A 74 -4.52 3.52 -2.10
N GLY A 75 -4.37 4.34 -3.12
CA GLY A 75 -4.05 5.75 -3.01
C GLY A 75 -2.70 6.09 -3.65
N THR A 76 -2.45 7.38 -3.80
CA THR A 76 -1.15 7.84 -4.29
C THR A 76 -0.13 7.75 -3.16
N SER A 77 1.16 7.73 -3.53
CA SER A 77 2.23 7.73 -2.54
C SER A 77 2.15 8.96 -1.63
N GLU A 78 1.74 10.10 -2.19
CA GLU A 78 1.58 11.34 -1.42
C GLU A 78 0.46 11.23 -0.39
N GLU A 79 -0.69 10.68 -0.76
CA GLU A 79 -1.80 10.48 0.16
C GLU A 79 -1.42 9.57 1.33
N VAL A 80 -0.77 8.46 1.03
CA VAL A 80 -0.33 7.51 2.06
C VAL A 80 0.78 8.13 2.92
N PHE A 81 1.71 8.84 2.30
CA PHE A 81 2.77 9.55 3.02
C PHE A 81 2.21 10.53 4.03
N ASN A 82 1.19 11.30 3.63
CA ASN A 82 0.56 12.27 4.53
C ASN A 82 -0.14 11.57 5.69
N SER A 83 -0.80 10.43 5.43
CA SER A 83 -1.45 9.64 6.48
C SER A 83 -0.44 9.10 7.48
N VAL A 84 0.71 8.62 7.01
CA VAL A 84 1.80 8.13 7.87
C VAL A 84 2.33 9.26 8.74
N ASN A 85 2.68 10.39 8.13
CA ASN A 85 3.30 11.49 8.85
C ASN A 85 2.37 12.17 9.86
N SER A 86 1.07 12.20 9.60
CA SER A 86 0.12 12.82 10.52
C SER A 86 0.07 12.10 11.87
N GLN A 87 0.50 10.84 11.93
CA GLN A 87 0.49 10.03 13.15
C GLN A 87 1.87 9.89 13.80
N LEU A 88 2.90 10.45 13.19
CA LEU A 88 4.25 10.43 13.75
C LEU A 88 4.51 11.72 14.54
N SER A 89 5.33 11.62 15.59
CA SER A 89 5.84 12.82 16.27
C SER A 89 6.74 13.60 15.32
N PRO A 90 6.97 14.92 15.57
CA PRO A 90 7.82 15.71 14.67
C PRO A 90 9.21 15.12 14.46
N SER A 91 9.79 14.45 15.46
CA SER A 91 11.10 13.83 15.35
C SER A 91 11.09 12.54 14.52
N GLU A 92 9.92 11.92 14.36
CA GLU A 92 9.77 10.67 13.63
C GLU A 92 9.30 10.87 12.18
N ARG A 93 8.87 12.08 11.84
CA ARG A 93 8.30 12.35 10.52
C ARG A 93 9.30 12.10 9.41
N LYS A 94 8.78 11.54 8.32
CA LYS A 94 9.56 11.18 7.15
C LYS A 94 9.51 12.29 6.11
N ILE A 95 10.52 12.30 5.23
CA ILE A 95 10.58 13.23 4.12
C ILE A 95 10.27 12.44 2.85
N LEU A 96 9.32 12.95 2.05
CA LEU A 96 8.99 12.35 0.77
C LEU A 96 10.05 12.74 -0.26
N ASN A 97 10.79 11.74 -0.74
CA ASN A 97 11.73 11.90 -1.85
C ASN A 97 11.05 11.36 -3.10
N GLY A 98 10.43 12.26 -3.83
CA GLY A 98 9.66 11.92 -5.03
C GLY A 98 10.52 11.59 -6.23
#